data_c33e2e7596c9d2c559740acb0534342d
#
_entry.id   c33e2e7596c9d2c559740acb0534342d
#
_cell.length_a   1.000
_cell.length_b   1.000
_cell.length_c   1.000
_cell.angle_alpha   90.00
_cell.angle_beta   90.00
_cell.angle_gamma   90.00
#
_symmetry.space_group_name_H-M   'P 1'
#
loop_
_entity.id
_entity.type
_entity.pdbx_description
1 polymer ?
#
loop_
_entity_poly.entity_id
_entity_poly.type
_entity_poly.pdbx_seq_one_letter_code
_entity_poly.pdbx_strand_id
1 'polypeptide(L)'
;MGVYERFVEDVFRNPEQRPHFIVAVNDHGAWNKDYFHTVHTGIGSITFGIVADPRGRYFEASSVADEDVPMHERVLSLDDILSPQVRDDDSPYRPPRNTVAALSNLSGLDAIWKPISHFETAMERKLVVNLVINPLTALLGCRIGDLLESAEARKIVSRVCAEAARAYAMQTQEEEGPWNDREKHVRIRSGSGRVPPGLDAQALEEECLRVMRINVGNISSILSDVRTGSYTEIEYMNGYMLELSRSFGLPMTTTATLLNLVKLRTAIPLDRLIYK
;
A
#
# COMPACT_ATOMS: atom_id res chain seq x y z
N MET A 1 0.46 3.73 -4.23
CA MET A 1 0.13 4.72 -3.17
C MET A 1 -0.19 6.04 -3.83
N GLY A 2 -0.91 6.96 -3.14
CA GLY A 2 -1.24 8.29 -3.66
C GLY A 2 -2.41 8.35 -4.66
N VAL A 3 -3.06 7.24 -4.96
CA VAL A 3 -4.18 7.22 -5.93
C VAL A 3 -5.44 7.85 -5.32
N TYR A 4 -5.74 7.54 -4.06
CA TYR A 4 -6.86 8.12 -3.33
C TYR A 4 -6.71 9.64 -3.22
N GLU A 5 -5.53 10.11 -2.81
CA GLU A 5 -5.20 11.51 -2.66
C GLU A 5 -5.39 12.27 -3.98
N ARG A 6 -4.89 11.73 -5.09
CA ARG A 6 -5.10 12.29 -6.42
C ARG A 6 -6.57 12.35 -6.83
N PHE A 7 -7.36 11.30 -6.55
CA PHE A 7 -8.81 11.35 -6.82
C PHE A 7 -9.50 12.45 -6.04
N VAL A 8 -9.10 12.66 -4.79
CA VAL A 8 -9.65 13.71 -3.93
C VAL A 8 -9.24 15.10 -4.42
N GLU A 9 -7.98 15.27 -4.82
CA GLU A 9 -7.44 16.56 -5.28
C GLU A 9 -7.91 16.93 -6.69
N ASP A 10 -7.94 15.98 -7.61
CA ASP A 10 -8.17 16.25 -9.02
C ASP A 10 -9.64 16.12 -9.41
N VAL A 11 -10.39 15.16 -8.83
CA VAL A 11 -11.74 14.79 -9.26
C VAL A 11 -12.80 15.16 -8.22
N PHE A 12 -12.63 14.69 -6.97
CA PHE A 12 -13.62 14.84 -5.90
C PHE A 12 -13.26 15.97 -4.92
N ARG A 13 -13.03 17.16 -5.45
CA ARG A 13 -12.56 18.32 -4.67
C ARG A 13 -13.56 18.80 -3.65
N ASN A 14 -14.88 18.70 -3.96
CA ASN A 14 -15.92 19.10 -3.03
C ASN A 14 -16.21 17.96 -2.02
N PRO A 15 -15.89 18.12 -0.72
CA PRO A 15 -16.13 17.10 0.30
C PRO A 15 -17.60 16.65 0.38
N GLU A 16 -18.56 17.57 0.16
CA GLU A 16 -20.00 17.26 0.23
C GLU A 16 -20.48 16.32 -0.87
N GLN A 17 -19.78 16.29 -2.00
CA GLN A 17 -20.11 15.44 -3.15
C GLN A 17 -19.19 14.24 -3.27
N ARG A 18 -18.27 14.06 -2.32
CA ARG A 18 -17.29 12.99 -2.33
C ARG A 18 -17.97 11.64 -2.05
N PRO A 19 -17.74 10.63 -2.90
CA PRO A 19 -18.24 9.27 -2.62
C PRO A 19 -17.49 8.63 -1.44
N HIS A 20 -18.05 7.57 -0.89
CA HIS A 20 -17.29 6.69 0.00
C HIS A 20 -16.22 5.95 -0.80
N PHE A 21 -15.02 5.87 -0.24
CA PHE A 21 -13.92 5.13 -0.84
C PHE A 21 -13.66 3.84 -0.05
N ILE A 22 -13.51 2.76 -0.79
CA ILE A 22 -12.95 1.51 -0.31
C ILE A 22 -11.63 1.31 -1.05
N VAL A 23 -10.56 1.18 -0.30
CA VAL A 23 -9.23 0.92 -0.85
C VAL A 23 -8.89 -0.55 -0.66
N ALA A 24 -8.24 -1.15 -1.66
CA ALA A 24 -7.92 -2.56 -1.64
C ALA A 24 -6.51 -2.84 -2.14
N VAL A 25 -5.90 -3.89 -1.60
CA VAL A 25 -4.65 -4.47 -2.08
C VAL A 25 -4.93 -5.89 -2.54
N ASN A 26 -4.52 -6.20 -3.75
CA ASN A 26 -4.62 -7.52 -4.34
C ASN A 26 -3.27 -8.25 -4.24
N ASP A 27 -3.27 -9.46 -3.69
CA ASP A 27 -2.10 -10.35 -3.59
C ASP A 27 -2.20 -11.56 -4.52
N HIS A 28 -3.28 -11.69 -5.31
CA HIS A 28 -3.37 -12.71 -6.35
C HIS A 28 -2.35 -12.45 -7.45
N GLY A 29 -1.70 -13.51 -7.90
CA GLY A 29 -0.90 -13.48 -9.11
C GLY A 29 -1.80 -13.59 -10.35
N ALA A 30 -1.69 -12.62 -11.25
CA ALA A 30 -2.40 -12.67 -12.53
C ALA A 30 -1.61 -11.92 -13.60
N TRP A 31 -1.79 -12.32 -14.86
CA TRP A 31 -1.23 -11.60 -16.00
C TRP A 31 -2.18 -11.66 -17.20
N ASN A 32 -2.15 -10.64 -18.03
CA ASN A 32 -2.97 -10.56 -19.23
C ASN A 32 -2.24 -11.22 -20.40
N LYS A 33 -2.81 -12.30 -20.92
CA LYS A 33 -2.30 -12.96 -22.13
C LYS A 33 -2.63 -12.15 -23.37
N ASP A 34 -3.81 -11.57 -23.39
CA ASP A 34 -4.29 -10.62 -24.40
C ASP A 34 -5.34 -9.69 -23.78
N TYR A 35 -5.98 -8.81 -24.56
CA TYR A 35 -6.93 -7.79 -24.07
C TYR A 35 -8.11 -8.33 -23.26
N PHE A 36 -8.54 -9.58 -23.49
CA PHE A 36 -9.72 -10.17 -22.85
C PHE A 36 -9.43 -11.49 -22.14
N HIS A 37 -8.13 -11.83 -21.99
CA HIS A 37 -7.73 -13.10 -21.42
C HIS A 37 -6.71 -12.90 -20.28
N THR A 38 -7.22 -12.93 -19.07
CA THR A 38 -6.39 -12.89 -17.85
C THR A 38 -6.15 -14.30 -17.35
N VAL A 39 -4.89 -14.63 -17.09
CA VAL A 39 -4.48 -15.91 -16.50
C VAL A 39 -4.19 -15.69 -15.02
N HIS A 40 -4.95 -16.37 -14.15
CA HIS A 40 -4.73 -16.39 -12.70
C HIS A 40 -3.64 -17.42 -12.39
N THR A 41 -2.51 -16.98 -11.89
CA THR A 41 -1.30 -17.80 -11.70
C THR A 41 -0.95 -18.07 -10.25
N GLY A 42 -1.55 -17.35 -9.32
CA GLY A 42 -1.28 -17.50 -7.90
C GLY A 42 -2.49 -17.16 -7.05
N ILE A 43 -2.86 -18.08 -6.15
CA ILE A 43 -3.91 -17.82 -5.17
C ILE A 43 -3.34 -16.86 -4.12
N GLY A 44 -4.06 -15.79 -3.87
CA GLY A 44 -3.75 -14.78 -2.86
C GLY A 44 -5.04 -14.36 -2.15
N SER A 45 -5.06 -13.13 -1.66
CA SER A 45 -6.25 -12.50 -1.07
C SER A 45 -6.42 -11.08 -1.58
N ILE A 46 -7.62 -10.54 -1.43
CA ILE A 46 -7.88 -9.10 -1.57
C ILE A 46 -8.13 -8.55 -0.17
N THR A 47 -7.18 -7.80 0.36
CA THR A 47 -7.39 -7.09 1.63
C THR A 47 -7.91 -5.69 1.33
N PHE A 48 -8.97 -5.26 2.04
CA PHE A 48 -9.56 -3.94 1.82
C PHE A 48 -9.91 -3.24 3.14
N GLY A 49 -9.96 -1.90 3.08
CA GLY A 49 -10.35 -1.01 4.18
C GLY A 49 -11.28 0.10 3.68
N ILE A 50 -12.07 0.67 4.59
CA ILE A 50 -13.00 1.75 4.30
C ILE A 50 -12.37 3.06 4.71
N VAL A 51 -12.16 3.97 3.75
CA VAL A 51 -11.57 5.28 4.03
C VAL A 51 -12.56 6.14 4.81
N ALA A 52 -12.07 6.84 5.82
CA ALA A 52 -12.88 7.77 6.60
C ALA A 52 -13.44 8.90 5.73
N ASP A 53 -14.70 9.25 5.94
CA ASP A 53 -15.36 10.37 5.26
C ASP A 53 -14.94 11.70 5.93
N PRO A 54 -14.41 12.69 5.18
CA PRO A 54 -13.99 13.98 5.74
C PRO A 54 -15.13 14.79 6.37
N ARG A 55 -16.39 14.43 6.11
CA ARG A 55 -17.59 15.01 6.77
C ARG A 55 -17.79 14.50 8.20
N GLY A 56 -16.78 13.84 8.79
CA GLY A 56 -16.86 13.29 10.14
C GLY A 56 -17.73 12.03 10.25
N ARG A 57 -18.13 11.44 9.12
CA ARG A 57 -18.89 10.19 9.07
C ARG A 57 -17.91 9.03 9.05
N TYR A 58 -17.54 8.57 10.22
CA TYR A 58 -16.64 7.44 10.37
C TYR A 58 -17.45 6.15 10.42
N PHE A 59 -17.50 5.46 9.28
CA PHE A 59 -18.25 4.22 9.18
C PHE A 59 -17.81 3.19 10.23
N GLU A 60 -16.50 2.98 10.38
CA GLU A 60 -15.95 2.04 11.36
C GLU A 60 -16.26 2.46 12.80
N ALA A 61 -16.13 3.74 13.14
CA ALA A 61 -16.47 4.25 14.47
C ALA A 61 -17.98 4.20 14.78
N SER A 62 -18.84 4.36 13.75
CA SER A 62 -20.29 4.28 13.91
C SER A 62 -20.80 2.84 14.12
N SER A 63 -19.98 1.86 13.81
CA SER A 63 -20.35 0.43 13.90
C SER A 63 -20.05 -0.19 15.27
N VAL A 64 -19.42 0.58 16.18
CA VAL A 64 -19.10 0.10 17.54
C VAL A 64 -20.25 0.36 18.47
N ALA A 65 -20.89 -0.71 18.95
CA ALA A 65 -22.00 -0.64 19.89
C ALA A 65 -21.60 -0.27 21.33
N ASP A 66 -20.30 -0.31 21.65
CA ASP A 66 -19.80 -0.15 23.01
C ASP A 66 -19.11 1.22 23.16
N GLU A 67 -19.87 2.24 23.60
CA GLU A 67 -19.37 3.59 23.82
C GLU A 67 -18.39 3.67 25.01
N ASP A 68 -18.38 2.66 25.90
CA ASP A 68 -17.57 2.64 27.12
C ASP A 68 -16.11 2.17 26.86
N VAL A 69 -15.82 1.61 25.69
CA VAL A 69 -14.46 1.17 25.35
C VAL A 69 -13.71 2.28 24.61
N PRO A 70 -12.50 2.68 25.06
CA PRO A 70 -11.67 3.65 24.35
C PRO A 70 -11.46 3.28 22.90
N MET A 71 -11.52 4.26 21.97
CA MET A 71 -11.49 4.03 20.53
C MET A 71 -10.29 3.16 20.05
N HIS A 72 -9.15 3.26 20.71
CA HIS A 72 -7.93 2.48 20.40
C HIS A 72 -7.96 1.03 20.89
N GLU A 73 -8.92 0.69 21.79
CA GLU A 73 -9.11 -0.67 22.32
C GLU A 73 -10.29 -1.39 21.63
N ARG A 74 -11.01 -0.69 20.77
CA ARG A 74 -12.16 -1.24 20.07
C ARG A 74 -11.71 -2.17 18.96
N VAL A 75 -12.05 -3.45 19.06
CA VAL A 75 -11.81 -4.45 18.03
C VAL A 75 -13.09 -4.60 17.21
N LEU A 76 -13.10 -3.98 16.03
CA LEU A 76 -14.19 -4.16 15.08
C LEU A 76 -14.09 -5.52 14.40
N SER A 77 -15.22 -6.20 14.29
CA SER A 77 -15.38 -7.41 13.51
C SER A 77 -16.09 -7.13 12.17
N LEU A 78 -15.99 -8.05 11.24
CA LEU A 78 -16.74 -7.95 9.99
C LEU A 78 -18.27 -7.97 10.24
N ASP A 79 -18.72 -8.68 11.26
CA ASP A 79 -20.14 -8.73 11.64
C ASP A 79 -20.65 -7.39 12.13
N ASP A 80 -19.82 -6.59 12.83
CA ASP A 80 -20.17 -5.22 13.23
C ASP A 80 -20.37 -4.32 12.02
N ILE A 81 -19.54 -4.50 11.00
CA ILE A 81 -19.64 -3.76 9.74
C ILE A 81 -20.89 -4.16 8.95
N LEU A 82 -21.23 -5.43 8.94
CA LEU A 82 -22.36 -5.97 8.18
C LEU A 82 -23.70 -5.84 8.90
N SER A 83 -23.71 -5.72 10.23
CA SER A 83 -24.91 -5.62 11.02
C SER A 83 -25.71 -4.37 10.66
N PRO A 84 -27.01 -4.52 10.34
CA PRO A 84 -27.89 -3.39 10.18
C PRO A 84 -28.16 -2.76 11.55
N GLN A 85 -27.34 -1.82 11.99
CA GLN A 85 -27.71 -0.97 13.11
C GLN A 85 -28.82 -0.04 12.67
N VAL A 86 -30.04 -0.34 13.14
CA VAL A 86 -31.26 0.42 12.94
C VAL A 86 -31.82 0.43 11.49
N ARG A 87 -33.09 0.20 11.40
CA ARG A 87 -33.98 0.30 10.24
C ARG A 87 -33.87 1.66 9.53
N ASP A 88 -32.83 1.85 8.72
CA ASP A 88 -32.75 3.09 7.96
C ASP A 88 -32.36 2.77 6.53
N ASP A 89 -33.39 2.72 5.66
CA ASP A 89 -33.21 2.57 4.22
C ASP A 89 -32.43 3.76 3.62
N ASP A 90 -32.33 4.87 4.34
CA ASP A 90 -31.67 6.12 3.95
C ASP A 90 -30.32 6.35 4.65
N SER A 91 -29.77 5.38 5.37
CA SER A 91 -28.46 5.52 6.02
C SER A 91 -27.35 5.83 5.00
N PRO A 92 -26.54 6.89 5.24
CA PRO A 92 -25.39 7.21 4.38
C PRO A 92 -24.37 6.09 4.31
N TYR A 93 -24.43 5.11 5.23
CA TYR A 93 -23.54 3.97 5.31
C TYR A 93 -24.02 2.73 4.52
N ARG A 94 -25.23 2.75 3.96
CA ARG A 94 -25.76 1.65 3.17
C ARG A 94 -24.89 1.28 1.96
N PRO A 95 -24.39 2.24 1.13
CA PRO A 95 -23.52 1.89 0.02
C PRO A 95 -22.23 1.19 0.43
N PRO A 96 -21.43 1.67 1.41
CA PRO A 96 -20.23 0.94 1.83
C PRO A 96 -20.55 -0.43 2.44
N ARG A 97 -21.63 -0.60 3.22
CA ARG A 97 -22.05 -1.92 3.73
C ARG A 97 -22.36 -2.90 2.61
N ASN A 98 -23.14 -2.48 1.62
CA ASN A 98 -23.49 -3.34 0.48
C ASN A 98 -22.24 -3.75 -0.30
N THR A 99 -21.28 -2.82 -0.46
CA THR A 99 -20.01 -3.10 -1.14
C THR A 99 -19.16 -4.08 -0.35
N VAL A 100 -19.05 -3.91 0.96
CA VAL A 100 -18.34 -4.84 1.85
C VAL A 100 -18.98 -6.22 1.80
N ALA A 101 -20.32 -6.29 1.90
CA ALA A 101 -21.05 -7.55 1.80
C ALA A 101 -20.81 -8.24 0.44
N ALA A 102 -20.84 -7.48 -0.64
CA ALA A 102 -20.57 -8.03 -1.97
C ALA A 102 -19.14 -8.57 -2.07
N LEU A 103 -18.12 -7.80 -1.61
CA LEU A 103 -16.73 -8.23 -1.64
C LEU A 103 -16.50 -9.47 -0.78
N SER A 104 -17.06 -9.51 0.43
CA SER A 104 -16.90 -10.65 1.36
C SER A 104 -17.56 -11.94 0.88
N ASN A 105 -18.56 -11.83 0.00
CA ASN A 105 -19.24 -12.98 -0.60
C ASN A 105 -18.62 -13.44 -1.94
N LEU A 106 -17.56 -12.78 -2.43
CA LEU A 106 -16.89 -13.22 -3.66
C LEU A 106 -16.05 -14.47 -3.40
N SER A 107 -16.61 -15.61 -3.75
CA SER A 107 -15.91 -16.89 -3.68
C SER A 107 -14.69 -16.89 -4.61
N GLY A 108 -13.56 -17.38 -4.12
CA GLY A 108 -12.31 -17.50 -4.91
C GLY A 108 -11.42 -16.26 -4.92
N LEU A 109 -11.84 -15.14 -4.35
CA LEU A 109 -11.01 -13.94 -4.21
C LEU A 109 -10.47 -13.74 -2.79
N ASP A 110 -10.93 -14.54 -1.82
CA ASP A 110 -10.50 -14.46 -0.41
C ASP A 110 -10.43 -12.99 0.07
N ALA A 111 -11.58 -12.29 -0.05
CA ALA A 111 -11.65 -10.87 0.26
C ALA A 111 -11.73 -10.67 1.78
N ILE A 112 -10.76 -9.96 2.35
CA ILE A 112 -10.58 -9.76 3.78
C ILE A 112 -10.71 -8.28 4.09
N TRP A 113 -11.73 -7.91 4.87
CA TRP A 113 -11.82 -6.58 5.44
C TRP A 113 -10.83 -6.42 6.61
N LYS A 114 -10.21 -5.24 6.70
CA LYS A 114 -9.41 -4.81 7.86
C LYS A 114 -9.79 -3.38 8.24
N PRO A 115 -9.74 -3.04 9.54
CA PRO A 115 -9.80 -1.65 9.97
C PRO A 115 -8.81 -0.80 9.18
N ILE A 116 -9.21 0.43 8.82
CA ILE A 116 -8.43 1.26 7.89
C ILE A 116 -6.99 1.47 8.36
N SER A 117 -6.76 1.67 9.65
CA SER A 117 -5.42 1.85 10.22
C SER A 117 -4.52 0.61 10.03
N HIS A 118 -5.10 -0.59 10.21
CA HIS A 118 -4.39 -1.85 9.99
C HIS A 118 -4.15 -2.11 8.49
N PHE A 119 -5.12 -1.72 7.66
CA PHE A 119 -4.99 -1.80 6.21
C PHE A 119 -3.86 -0.89 5.70
N GLU A 120 -3.81 0.37 6.15
CA GLU A 120 -2.77 1.33 5.78
C GLU A 120 -1.38 0.83 6.15
N THR A 121 -1.20 0.34 7.38
CA THR A 121 0.08 -0.26 7.83
C THR A 121 0.49 -1.44 6.94
N ALA A 122 -0.45 -2.33 6.59
CA ALA A 122 -0.16 -3.47 5.71
C ALA A 122 0.24 -3.00 4.29
N MET A 123 -0.43 -1.98 3.77
CA MET A 123 -0.15 -1.38 2.47
C MET A 123 1.22 -0.70 2.45
N GLU A 124 1.60 0.00 3.51
CA GLU A 124 2.91 0.65 3.67
C GLU A 124 4.04 -0.38 3.75
N ARG A 125 3.84 -1.48 4.49
CA ARG A 125 4.79 -2.60 4.51
C ARG A 125 4.98 -3.21 3.13
N LYS A 126 3.89 -3.46 2.40
CA LYS A 126 3.93 -3.97 1.02
C LYS A 126 4.65 -3.00 0.09
N LEU A 127 4.43 -1.69 0.25
CA LEU A 127 5.15 -0.69 -0.52
C LEU A 127 6.65 -0.81 -0.32
N VAL A 128 7.14 -0.91 0.94
CA VAL A 128 8.58 -1.02 1.21
C VAL A 128 9.18 -2.29 0.62
N VAL A 129 8.49 -3.41 0.70
CA VAL A 129 8.89 -4.65 0.03
C VAL A 129 9.10 -4.40 -1.47
N ASN A 130 8.17 -3.71 -2.11
CA ASN A 130 8.24 -3.39 -3.54
C ASN A 130 9.33 -2.36 -3.87
N LEU A 131 9.61 -1.38 -2.98
CA LEU A 131 10.70 -0.41 -3.13
C LEU A 131 12.08 -1.07 -3.30
N VAL A 132 12.24 -2.28 -2.75
CA VAL A 132 13.50 -3.00 -2.72
C VAL A 132 13.54 -4.10 -3.77
N ILE A 133 12.58 -5.03 -3.71
CA ILE A 133 12.60 -6.26 -4.51
C ILE A 133 12.44 -5.93 -5.98
N ASN A 134 11.50 -5.07 -6.31
CA ASN A 134 11.16 -4.81 -7.70
C ASN A 134 12.31 -4.11 -8.46
N PRO A 135 12.94 -3.02 -7.92
CA PRO A 135 14.08 -2.42 -8.58
C PRO A 135 15.28 -3.36 -8.71
N LEU A 136 15.62 -4.07 -7.64
CA LEU A 136 16.80 -4.96 -7.65
C LEU A 136 16.64 -6.08 -8.67
N THR A 137 15.50 -6.77 -8.69
CA THR A 137 15.26 -7.83 -9.66
C THR A 137 15.19 -7.32 -11.10
N ALA A 138 14.59 -6.12 -11.30
CA ALA A 138 14.55 -5.50 -12.63
C ALA A 138 15.94 -5.13 -13.14
N LEU A 139 16.82 -4.62 -12.30
CA LEU A 139 18.18 -4.25 -12.66
C LEU A 139 19.05 -5.47 -12.96
N LEU A 140 18.94 -6.51 -12.12
CA LEU A 140 19.77 -7.72 -12.21
C LEU A 140 19.20 -8.77 -13.18
N GLY A 141 17.92 -8.66 -13.55
CA GLY A 141 17.26 -9.66 -14.41
C GLY A 141 17.08 -11.03 -13.75
N CYS A 142 17.04 -11.08 -12.42
CA CYS A 142 17.05 -12.29 -11.61
C CYS A 142 15.68 -12.59 -10.96
N ARG A 143 15.53 -13.78 -10.37
CA ARG A 143 14.39 -14.14 -9.54
C ARG A 143 14.48 -13.50 -8.17
N ILE A 144 13.34 -13.39 -7.49
CA ILE A 144 13.25 -12.78 -6.16
C ILE A 144 14.14 -13.51 -5.15
N GLY A 145 14.17 -14.85 -5.20
CA GLY A 145 15.00 -15.66 -4.29
C GLY A 145 16.50 -15.46 -4.44
N ASP A 146 16.96 -15.10 -5.63
CA ASP A 146 18.40 -14.91 -5.89
C ASP A 146 18.99 -13.77 -5.03
N LEU A 147 18.14 -12.81 -4.61
CA LEU A 147 18.55 -11.71 -3.74
C LEU A 147 18.90 -12.19 -2.31
N LEU A 148 18.36 -13.33 -1.86
CA LEU A 148 18.64 -13.86 -0.52
C LEU A 148 20.08 -14.32 -0.34
N GLU A 149 20.73 -14.73 -1.42
CA GLU A 149 22.10 -15.26 -1.38
C GLU A 149 23.16 -14.16 -1.40
N SER A 150 22.77 -12.90 -1.73
CA SER A 150 23.70 -11.79 -1.83
C SER A 150 23.75 -10.95 -0.55
N ALA A 151 24.94 -10.85 0.05
CA ALA A 151 25.20 -9.95 1.18
C ALA A 151 25.04 -8.48 0.77
N GLU A 152 25.35 -8.14 -0.46
CA GLU A 152 25.21 -6.78 -1.03
C GLU A 152 23.76 -6.42 -1.18
N ALA A 153 22.89 -7.33 -1.66
CA ALA A 153 21.46 -7.12 -1.71
C ALA A 153 20.88 -6.85 -0.33
N ARG A 154 21.29 -7.62 0.69
CA ARG A 154 20.86 -7.41 2.09
C ARG A 154 21.23 -6.03 2.62
N LYS A 155 22.43 -5.51 2.30
CA LYS A 155 22.83 -4.15 2.68
C LYS A 155 21.94 -3.08 2.04
N ILE A 156 21.52 -3.29 0.79
CA ILE A 156 20.58 -2.37 0.10
C ILE A 156 19.20 -2.47 0.76
N VAL A 157 18.70 -3.67 1.03
CA VAL A 157 17.44 -3.90 1.77
C VAL A 157 17.43 -3.11 3.06
N SER A 158 18.43 -3.31 3.92
CA SER A 158 18.55 -2.66 5.22
C SER A 158 18.56 -1.11 5.09
N ARG A 159 19.26 -0.56 4.11
CA ARG A 159 19.30 0.90 3.86
C ARG A 159 17.95 1.45 3.42
N VAL A 160 17.28 0.81 2.48
CA VAL A 160 15.97 1.27 2.01
C VAL A 160 14.92 1.16 3.13
N CYS A 161 14.92 0.08 3.91
CA CYS A 161 14.05 -0.07 5.06
C CYS A 161 14.30 1.02 6.12
N ALA A 162 15.57 1.37 6.38
CA ALA A 162 15.91 2.47 7.29
C ALA A 162 15.49 3.84 6.74
N GLU A 163 15.61 4.08 5.43
CA GLU A 163 15.10 5.30 4.78
C GLU A 163 13.57 5.39 4.91
N ALA A 164 12.85 4.32 4.63
CA ALA A 164 11.39 4.25 4.71
C ALA A 164 10.87 4.41 6.15
N ALA A 165 11.49 3.73 7.12
CA ALA A 165 11.11 3.83 8.53
C ALA A 165 11.21 5.26 9.05
N ARG A 166 12.26 6.03 8.65
CA ARG A 166 12.39 7.44 9.01
C ARG A 166 11.27 8.29 8.41
N ALA A 167 10.90 8.07 7.15
CA ALA A 167 9.81 8.81 6.51
C ALA A 167 8.47 8.54 7.20
N TYR A 168 8.17 7.29 7.51
CA TYR A 168 6.95 6.92 8.24
C TYR A 168 6.93 7.46 9.69
N ALA A 169 8.08 7.48 10.37
CA ALA A 169 8.17 8.08 11.70
C ALA A 169 7.80 9.57 11.68
N MET A 170 8.31 10.32 10.70
CA MET A 170 7.97 11.75 10.53
C MET A 170 6.52 11.95 10.14
N GLN A 171 5.98 11.13 9.24
CA GLN A 171 4.58 11.18 8.86
C GLN A 171 3.67 10.99 10.08
N THR A 172 3.95 10.00 10.92
CA THR A 172 3.18 9.74 12.14
C THR A 172 3.25 10.91 13.11
N GLN A 173 4.42 11.54 13.31
CA GLN A 173 4.58 12.69 14.18
C GLN A 173 3.82 13.94 13.68
N GLU A 174 3.76 14.17 12.37
CA GLU A 174 2.99 15.29 11.80
C GLU A 174 1.49 15.08 11.98
N GLU A 175 1.01 13.84 11.88
CA GLU A 175 -0.40 13.49 12.06
C GLU A 175 -0.85 13.62 13.52
N GLU A 176 0.06 13.56 14.50
CA GLU A 176 -0.20 13.71 15.95
C GLU A 176 -0.08 15.15 16.46
N GLY A 177 0.39 16.09 15.62
CA GLY A 177 0.52 17.50 15.99
C GLY A 177 -0.82 18.14 16.36
N PRO A 178 -0.82 19.22 17.21
CA PRO A 178 -2.05 19.88 17.65
C PRO A 178 -2.88 20.32 16.44
N TRP A 179 -4.17 20.04 16.51
CA TRP A 179 -5.20 20.40 15.53
C TRP A 179 -5.14 21.90 15.21
N ASN A 180 -4.37 22.29 14.22
CA ASN A 180 -4.38 23.64 13.68
C ASN A 180 -4.86 23.60 12.24
N ASP A 181 -6.15 24.00 12.08
CA ASP A 181 -6.80 24.61 10.92
C ASP A 181 -6.06 24.52 9.58
N ARG A 182 -5.98 23.33 9.02
CA ARG A 182 -5.88 23.13 7.56
C ARG A 182 -6.60 21.84 7.22
N GLU A 183 -7.44 21.91 6.20
CA GLU A 183 -8.14 20.80 5.55
C GLU A 183 -7.16 19.71 5.07
N LYS A 184 -6.42 19.10 6.00
CA LYS A 184 -5.57 17.96 5.71
C LYS A 184 -6.39 16.70 5.82
N HIS A 185 -6.36 15.93 4.80
CA HIS A 185 -6.98 14.62 4.59
C HIS A 185 -6.92 13.80 5.86
N VAL A 186 -8.08 13.48 6.42
CA VAL A 186 -8.21 12.78 7.70
C VAL A 186 -7.74 11.35 7.52
N ARG A 187 -6.47 11.11 7.77
CA ARG A 187 -5.95 9.79 8.10
C ARG A 187 -6.12 9.62 9.59
N ILE A 188 -7.01 8.71 9.98
CA ILE A 188 -7.24 8.40 11.40
C ILE A 188 -6.18 7.39 11.82
N ARG A 189 -5.05 7.89 12.30
CA ARG A 189 -4.13 7.08 13.11
C ARG A 189 -4.32 7.46 14.56
N SER A 190 -4.59 6.45 15.40
CA SER A 190 -4.66 6.64 16.85
C SER A 190 -3.27 7.04 17.37
N GLY A 191 -3.17 8.27 17.86
CA GLY A 191 -1.95 8.90 18.28
C GLY A 191 -1.24 8.19 19.43
N SER A 192 0.04 7.88 19.22
CA SER A 192 0.97 7.48 20.27
C SER A 192 2.39 8.01 20.09
N GLY A 193 2.67 8.91 19.14
CA GLY A 193 4.01 9.46 18.89
C GLY A 193 5.09 8.42 18.55
N ARG A 194 4.67 7.18 18.29
CA ARG A 194 5.57 6.07 17.94
C ARG A 194 5.28 5.59 16.53
N VAL A 195 6.34 5.24 15.82
CA VAL A 195 6.23 4.51 14.54
C VAL A 195 5.24 3.36 14.72
N PRO A 196 4.21 3.24 13.85
CA PRO A 196 3.27 2.13 13.96
C PRO A 196 3.99 0.79 14.02
N PRO A 197 3.54 -0.14 14.87
CA PRO A 197 4.16 -1.46 14.97
C PRO A 197 4.29 -2.10 13.58
N GLY A 198 5.51 -2.55 13.25
CA GLY A 198 5.80 -3.16 11.96
C GLY A 198 6.24 -2.22 10.84
N LEU A 199 6.39 -0.91 11.10
CA LEU A 199 6.99 0.07 10.18
C LEU A 199 8.38 0.55 10.63
N ASP A 200 8.91 0.03 11.72
CA ASP A 200 10.30 0.23 12.08
C ASP A 200 11.25 -0.52 11.12
N ALA A 201 12.50 -0.09 11.07
CA ALA A 201 13.45 -0.59 10.08
C ALA A 201 13.67 -2.10 10.15
N GLN A 202 13.69 -2.67 11.37
CA GLN A 202 13.88 -4.11 11.56
C GLN A 202 12.67 -4.90 11.06
N ALA A 203 11.46 -4.49 11.44
CA ALA A 203 10.24 -5.16 11.02
C ALA A 203 10.06 -5.10 9.49
N LEU A 204 10.43 -3.97 8.85
CA LEU A 204 10.40 -3.83 7.40
C LEU A 204 11.43 -4.73 6.72
N GLU A 205 12.64 -4.85 7.27
CA GLU A 205 13.68 -5.75 6.75
C GLU A 205 13.25 -7.22 6.87
N GLU A 206 12.73 -7.62 8.03
CA GLU A 206 12.20 -8.96 8.26
C GLU A 206 11.08 -9.31 7.27
N GLU A 207 10.19 -8.36 6.99
CA GLU A 207 9.11 -8.54 6.00
C GLU A 207 9.66 -8.69 4.57
N CYS A 208 10.63 -7.87 4.17
CA CYS A 208 11.29 -8.03 2.86
C CYS A 208 11.90 -9.43 2.72
N LEU A 209 12.62 -9.89 3.73
CA LEU A 209 13.23 -11.23 3.72
C LEU A 209 12.18 -12.34 3.73
N ARG A 210 11.08 -12.18 4.47
CA ARG A 210 9.96 -13.12 4.48
C ARG A 210 9.34 -13.25 3.09
N VAL A 211 9.05 -12.11 2.44
CA VAL A 211 8.45 -12.09 1.09
C VAL A 211 9.39 -12.71 0.06
N MET A 212 10.70 -12.44 0.15
CA MET A 212 11.69 -13.10 -0.73
C MET A 212 11.67 -14.62 -0.57
N ARG A 213 11.58 -15.14 0.66
CA ARG A 213 11.55 -16.58 0.94
C ARG A 213 10.32 -17.27 0.38
N ILE A 214 9.14 -16.66 0.48
CA ILE A 214 7.91 -17.27 -0.03
C ILE A 214 7.75 -17.14 -1.55
N ASN A 215 8.53 -16.26 -2.18
CA ASN A 215 8.47 -15.99 -3.62
C ASN A 215 9.76 -16.34 -4.36
N VAL A 216 10.53 -17.29 -3.85
CA VAL A 216 11.88 -17.65 -4.37
C VAL A 216 11.89 -17.85 -5.89
N GLY A 217 10.91 -18.55 -6.44
CA GLY A 217 10.82 -18.86 -7.86
C GLY A 217 10.24 -17.77 -8.76
N ASN A 218 9.68 -16.71 -8.16
CA ASN A 218 8.93 -15.70 -8.88
C ASN A 218 9.84 -14.60 -9.45
N ILE A 219 9.38 -13.93 -10.50
CA ILE A 219 9.92 -12.66 -10.99
C ILE A 219 9.02 -11.51 -10.51
N SER A 220 9.58 -10.33 -10.32
CA SER A 220 8.80 -9.16 -9.93
C SER A 220 8.01 -8.57 -11.11
N SER A 221 6.96 -7.79 -10.80
CA SER A 221 6.18 -7.09 -11.83
C SER A 221 7.05 -6.16 -12.67
N ILE A 222 7.90 -5.34 -12.04
CA ILE A 222 8.80 -4.42 -12.76
C ILE A 222 9.79 -5.19 -13.66
N LEU A 223 10.31 -6.33 -13.24
CA LEU A 223 11.13 -7.15 -14.14
C LEU A 223 10.34 -7.63 -15.36
N SER A 224 9.08 -8.03 -15.14
CA SER A 224 8.18 -8.40 -16.24
C SER A 224 7.97 -7.23 -17.20
N ASP A 225 7.67 -6.03 -16.67
CA ASP A 225 7.45 -4.82 -17.46
C ASP A 225 8.70 -4.43 -18.28
N VAL A 226 9.86 -4.44 -17.64
CA VAL A 226 11.14 -4.15 -18.33
C VAL A 226 11.41 -5.14 -19.48
N ARG A 227 11.11 -6.44 -19.27
CA ARG A 227 11.29 -7.47 -20.31
C ARG A 227 10.33 -7.32 -21.48
N THR A 228 9.11 -6.88 -21.22
CA THR A 228 8.09 -6.67 -22.25
C THR A 228 8.13 -5.27 -22.87
N GLY A 229 8.98 -4.38 -22.36
CA GLY A 229 9.02 -2.98 -22.80
C GLY A 229 7.79 -2.17 -22.36
N SER A 230 7.07 -2.64 -21.34
CA SER A 230 5.91 -1.97 -20.76
C SER A 230 6.33 -0.84 -19.82
N TYR A 231 5.39 0.10 -19.54
CA TYR A 231 5.61 1.13 -18.52
C TYR A 231 5.69 0.49 -17.13
N THR A 232 6.68 0.91 -16.36
CA THR A 232 6.87 0.43 -14.98
C THR A 232 6.16 1.32 -13.98
N GLU A 233 5.71 0.73 -12.87
CA GLU A 233 5.08 1.47 -11.75
C GLU A 233 6.10 2.11 -10.79
N ILE A 234 7.37 2.22 -11.18
CA ILE A 234 8.46 2.66 -10.30
C ILE A 234 8.24 4.05 -9.69
N GLU A 235 7.58 4.98 -10.43
CA GLU A 235 7.24 6.32 -9.94
C GLU A 235 6.15 6.27 -8.86
N TYR A 236 5.20 5.34 -8.95
CA TYR A 236 4.14 5.17 -7.94
C TYR A 236 4.61 4.44 -6.68
N MET A 237 5.82 3.90 -6.69
CA MET A 237 6.45 3.25 -5.55
C MET A 237 7.61 4.09 -5.03
N ASN A 238 8.79 3.97 -5.65
CA ASN A 238 9.99 4.71 -5.23
C ASN A 238 9.79 6.22 -5.35
N GLY A 239 9.13 6.69 -6.43
CA GLY A 239 8.80 8.10 -6.62
C GLY A 239 7.90 8.65 -5.51
N TYR A 240 6.82 7.94 -5.19
CA TYR A 240 5.93 8.31 -4.08
C TYR A 240 6.68 8.45 -2.75
N MET A 241 7.54 7.47 -2.42
CA MET A 241 8.30 7.51 -1.17
C MET A 241 9.31 8.66 -1.11
N LEU A 242 9.89 9.02 -2.26
CA LEU A 242 10.75 10.20 -2.37
C LEU A 242 9.97 11.51 -2.21
N GLU A 243 8.75 11.56 -2.71
CA GLU A 243 7.86 12.72 -2.54
C GLU A 243 7.48 12.89 -1.06
N LEU A 244 7.07 11.79 -0.41
CA LEU A 244 6.80 11.76 1.03
C LEU A 244 8.00 12.23 1.85
N SER A 245 9.19 11.72 1.56
CA SER A 245 10.40 12.09 2.31
C SER A 245 10.81 13.55 2.12
N ARG A 246 10.57 14.11 0.93
CA ARG A 246 10.86 15.54 0.64
C ARG A 246 10.01 16.47 1.47
N SER A 247 8.74 16.15 1.73
CA SER A 247 7.88 16.99 2.58
C SER A 247 8.45 17.16 4.00
N PHE A 248 9.29 16.21 4.43
CA PHE A 248 9.97 16.22 5.74
C PHE A 248 11.45 16.61 5.66
N GLY A 249 11.96 16.98 4.48
CA GLY A 249 13.39 17.29 4.30
C GLY A 249 14.33 16.10 4.51
N LEU A 250 13.84 14.86 4.39
CA LEU A 250 14.61 13.65 4.64
C LEU A 250 15.30 13.15 3.35
N PRO A 251 16.62 12.90 3.38
CA PRO A 251 17.30 12.30 2.25
C PRO A 251 17.02 10.81 2.17
N MET A 252 16.64 10.33 0.96
CA MET A 252 16.49 8.91 0.63
C MET A 252 17.39 8.54 -0.56
N THR A 253 18.68 8.55 -0.32
CA THR A 253 19.70 8.43 -1.38
C THR A 253 19.65 7.07 -2.08
N THR A 254 19.47 6.00 -1.30
CA THR A 254 19.42 4.64 -1.85
C THR A 254 18.17 4.45 -2.69
N THR A 255 17.01 4.87 -2.20
CA THR A 255 15.72 4.81 -2.91
C THR A 255 15.75 5.63 -4.21
N ALA A 256 16.33 6.85 -4.16
CA ALA A 256 16.49 7.71 -5.35
C ALA A 256 17.42 7.07 -6.40
N THR A 257 18.50 6.45 -5.96
CA THR A 257 19.41 5.74 -6.84
C THR A 257 18.73 4.58 -7.55
N LEU A 258 17.97 3.76 -6.82
CA LEU A 258 17.22 2.64 -7.39
C LEU A 258 16.18 3.12 -8.42
N LEU A 259 15.43 4.20 -8.11
CA LEU A 259 14.50 4.81 -9.06
C LEU A 259 15.19 5.18 -10.36
N ASN A 260 16.30 5.93 -10.27
CA ASN A 260 17.02 6.42 -11.44
C ASN A 260 17.62 5.26 -12.26
N LEU A 261 18.16 4.23 -11.60
CA LEU A 261 18.70 3.07 -12.27
C LEU A 261 17.63 2.26 -13.01
N VAL A 262 16.44 2.08 -12.45
CA VAL A 262 15.33 1.42 -13.17
C VAL A 262 14.88 2.26 -14.36
N LYS A 263 14.75 3.59 -14.20
CA LYS A 263 14.43 4.49 -15.33
C LYS A 263 15.51 4.41 -16.42
N LEU A 264 16.78 4.36 -16.04
CA LEU A 264 17.88 4.18 -16.96
C LEU A 264 17.81 2.83 -17.68
N ARG A 265 17.49 1.76 -16.95
CA ARG A 265 17.34 0.39 -17.49
C ARG A 265 16.20 0.31 -18.52
N THR A 266 15.08 1.03 -18.30
CA THR A 266 13.98 1.09 -19.27
C THR A 266 14.33 1.92 -20.49
N ALA A 267 15.08 3.01 -20.32
CA ALA A 267 15.52 3.88 -21.41
C ALA A 267 16.63 3.23 -22.28
N ILE A 268 17.50 2.42 -21.66
CA ILE A 268 18.62 1.74 -22.31
C ILE A 268 18.50 0.22 -22.07
N PRO A 269 17.73 -0.49 -22.89
CA PRO A 269 17.61 -1.95 -22.78
C PRO A 269 18.97 -2.63 -22.90
N LEU A 270 19.31 -3.55 -21.97
CA LEU A 270 20.60 -4.27 -21.99
C LEU A 270 20.77 -5.16 -23.22
N ASP A 271 19.65 -5.55 -23.86
CA ASP A 271 19.63 -6.42 -25.02
C ASP A 271 19.76 -5.66 -26.36
N ARG A 272 20.04 -4.34 -26.32
CA ARG A 272 20.54 -3.67 -27.51
C ARG A 272 21.87 -4.35 -27.86
N LEU A 273 21.77 -5.23 -28.82
CA LEU A 273 22.88 -6.05 -29.37
C LEU A 273 24.18 -5.23 -29.41
N ILE A 274 25.09 -5.55 -28.50
CA ILE A 274 26.49 -5.10 -28.56
C ILE A 274 27.19 -5.81 -29.74
N TYR A 275 26.50 -6.76 -30.36
CA TYR A 275 26.94 -7.51 -31.53
C TYR A 275 26.19 -7.04 -32.78
N LYS A 276 26.69 -6.00 -33.41
CA LYS A 276 26.60 -5.79 -34.84
C LYS A 276 28.00 -5.84 -35.43
#